data_74b113c0857ad6b041bf765dcc117a0e
#
_entry.id   74b113c0857ad6b041bf765dcc117a0e
#
_cell.length_a   1.000
_cell.length_b   1.000
_cell.length_c   1.000
_cell.angle_alpha   90.00
_cell.angle_beta   90.00
_cell.angle_gamma   90.00
#
_symmetry.space_group_name_H-M   'P 1'
#
loop_
_entity.id
_entity.type
_entity.pdbx_description
1 polymer ?
#
loop_
_entity_poly.entity_id
_entity_poly.type
_entity_poly.pdbx_seq_one_letter_code
_entity_poly.pdbx_strand_id
1 'polypeptide(L)'
;MFGIFKKSKIVRKSDNLNDTTTKWFNGQKVKIKSGTSAPSTRRNQTRRPKNPTWFRETPLPVPSVEKKQMLISSSNGVSKVAILEGPTLVQYYSSENTEKSKVGNIYLGKVKNVLPGMEAAFVSFGEEKNGVLYVADIEGSTKNSKIENLLKADQEILVQVVKDAMGEKGARLTGQISLPGRYLVLIPNSKTKGISRRLADNERERLDKIIRKIKPNNFGVIVRTAAEGVSEESLKVDIEKLVEEWKTVSNYQSGDAPKLIHKEPDVSIKVIREHLNSTFKKVLIDKKSQHDQVKEYVKLTSPEILDIVDHYDDQLGLFERYHIEDQIKKALDRKVWLPSGGHLIIDRTEALTVIDVNTGKFVGKNSLEETVYENNLEAAEEIARQLRLRDIGGIIVIDFIDMESQKKQQNLLNKFKQELAKDKTRTQVFDISRLGLVEMTRKNVAAGLIESFSDECEKCNGRGLIINDIFSNKTIDEGLLESEAVVE
;
A
#
# COMPACT_ATOMS: atom_id res chain seq x y z
N MET A 1 47.08 1.17 -24.94
CA MET A 1 48.01 0.03 -24.57
C MET A 1 47.15 -1.08 -24.04
N PHE A 2 46.98 -2.14 -24.85
CA PHE A 2 46.16 -3.31 -24.57
C PHE A 2 46.95 -4.33 -23.77
N GLY A 3 46.41 -4.80 -22.66
CA GLY A 3 46.98 -5.93 -21.87
C GLY A 3 46.04 -7.14 -21.93
N ILE A 4 46.45 -8.14 -22.67
CA ILE A 4 45.76 -9.41 -22.90
C ILE A 4 46.01 -10.36 -21.71
N PHE A 5 44.96 -10.84 -21.05
CA PHE A 5 45.08 -11.93 -20.09
C PHE A 5 44.76 -13.26 -20.78
N LYS A 6 45.78 -14.12 -20.85
CA LYS A 6 45.73 -15.50 -21.35
C LYS A 6 45.02 -16.43 -20.36
N LYS A 7 44.08 -17.22 -20.88
CA LYS A 7 43.49 -18.40 -20.23
C LYS A 7 44.54 -19.53 -20.16
N SER A 8 44.85 -20.05 -18.97
CA SER A 8 45.60 -21.29 -18.78
C SER A 8 44.63 -22.47 -18.63
N LYS A 9 44.79 -23.48 -19.52
CA LYS A 9 44.16 -24.79 -19.44
C LYS A 9 44.81 -25.61 -18.34
N ILE A 10 44.04 -26.19 -17.45
CA ILE A 10 44.49 -27.21 -16.48
C ILE A 10 44.26 -28.58 -17.11
N VAL A 11 45.36 -29.29 -17.36
CA VAL A 11 45.41 -30.71 -17.76
C VAL A 11 45.34 -31.56 -16.50
N ARG A 12 44.38 -32.48 -16.42
CA ARG A 12 44.36 -33.53 -15.39
C ARG A 12 45.34 -34.63 -15.74
N LYS A 13 46.24 -34.96 -14.79
CA LYS A 13 46.97 -36.22 -14.76
C LYS A 13 46.68 -36.90 -13.43
N SER A 14 46.23 -38.13 -13.49
CA SER A 14 46.11 -39.11 -12.40
C SER A 14 47.49 -39.65 -12.02
N ASP A 15 47.73 -39.83 -10.73
CA ASP A 15 48.19 -41.05 -10.07
C ASP A 15 49.04 -40.77 -8.83
N ASN A 16 48.72 -41.56 -7.78
CA ASN A 16 49.53 -42.07 -6.70
C ASN A 16 49.96 -41.21 -5.50
N LEU A 17 49.31 -41.57 -4.39
CA LEU A 17 49.85 -41.89 -3.05
C LEU A 17 50.92 -40.95 -2.45
N ASN A 18 50.58 -40.44 -1.26
CA ASN A 18 51.46 -39.78 -0.30
C ASN A 18 51.73 -38.28 -0.57
N ASP A 19 50.72 -37.44 -0.30
CA ASP A 19 50.99 -36.02 -0.22
C ASP A 19 50.57 -35.45 1.13
N THR A 20 51.57 -35.13 1.94
CA THR A 20 51.47 -34.22 3.09
C THR A 20 51.43 -32.83 2.53
N THR A 21 50.26 -32.19 2.53
CA THR A 21 50.15 -30.79 2.14
C THR A 21 50.67 -29.87 3.22
N THR A 22 51.70 -29.12 2.86
CA THR A 22 52.27 -28.06 3.72
C THR A 22 51.60 -26.75 3.44
N LYS A 23 50.96 -26.12 4.42
CA LYS A 23 50.44 -24.77 4.31
C LYS A 23 51.24 -23.79 5.19
N TRP A 24 51.43 -22.59 4.69
CA TRP A 24 52.08 -21.51 5.44
C TRP A 24 51.05 -20.74 6.26
N PHE A 25 51.26 -20.64 7.56
CA PHE A 25 50.51 -19.74 8.46
C PHE A 25 51.50 -18.90 9.24
N ASN A 26 51.34 -17.59 9.21
CA ASN A 26 52.13 -16.61 9.93
C ASN A 26 53.68 -16.85 9.86
N GLY A 27 54.18 -17.12 8.66
CA GLY A 27 55.63 -17.25 8.44
C GLY A 27 56.26 -18.56 8.89
N GLN A 28 55.47 -19.54 9.37
CA GLN A 28 55.94 -20.87 9.75
C GLN A 28 55.30 -21.99 8.93
N LYS A 29 56.13 -23.01 8.60
CA LYS A 29 55.73 -24.23 7.84
C LYS A 29 55.10 -25.25 8.78
N VAL A 30 53.80 -25.55 8.63
CA VAL A 30 53.10 -26.54 9.44
C VAL A 30 52.74 -27.76 8.54
N LYS A 31 53.19 -28.95 8.95
CA LYS A 31 52.82 -30.22 8.31
C LYS A 31 51.53 -30.76 8.91
N ILE A 32 50.46 -30.93 8.11
CA ILE A 32 49.22 -31.54 8.55
C ILE A 32 49.19 -32.98 8.06
N LYS A 33 49.15 -33.96 8.98
CA LYS A 33 48.87 -35.36 8.68
C LYS A 33 47.39 -35.57 8.47
N SER A 34 47.01 -36.15 7.34
CA SER A 34 45.64 -36.61 7.06
C SER A 34 45.30 -37.79 7.99
N GLY A 35 44.39 -37.57 8.94
CA GLY A 35 43.86 -38.59 9.83
C GLY A 35 42.63 -39.27 9.21
N THR A 36 42.64 -40.57 9.21
CA THR A 36 41.61 -41.63 9.16
C THR A 36 40.16 -41.23 8.81
N SER A 37 39.65 -41.89 7.79
CA SER A 37 38.28 -41.94 7.32
C SER A 37 37.25 -42.23 8.43
N ALA A 38 36.32 -41.31 8.63
CA ALA A 38 35.06 -41.53 9.37
C ALA A 38 34.03 -42.22 8.46
N PRO A 39 33.13 -43.06 9.01
CA PRO A 39 32.15 -43.79 8.20
C PRO A 39 31.12 -42.87 7.58
N SER A 40 30.73 -43.19 6.33
CA SER A 40 29.73 -42.50 5.55
C SER A 40 28.34 -42.62 6.20
N THR A 41 27.95 -41.65 6.96
CA THR A 41 26.54 -41.45 7.31
C THR A 41 25.81 -40.84 6.11
N ARG A 42 24.83 -41.59 5.59
CA ARG A 42 23.90 -41.13 4.58
C ARG A 42 23.31 -39.78 5.06
N ARG A 43 23.70 -38.70 4.43
CA ARG A 43 23.08 -37.38 4.57
C ARG A 43 21.65 -37.49 4.08
N ASN A 44 20.71 -37.64 5.02
CA ASN A 44 19.32 -37.30 4.75
C ASN A 44 19.31 -35.87 4.25
N GLN A 45 18.97 -35.69 2.99
CA GLN A 45 18.66 -34.39 2.43
C GLN A 45 17.40 -33.90 3.12
N THR A 46 17.54 -33.20 4.27
CA THR A 46 16.50 -32.40 4.83
C THR A 46 16.18 -31.31 3.80
N ARG A 47 14.99 -31.39 3.21
CA ARG A 47 14.45 -30.35 2.36
C ARG A 47 14.60 -29.03 3.11
N ARG A 48 15.36 -28.08 2.56
CA ARG A 48 15.42 -26.71 3.06
C ARG A 48 13.98 -26.23 3.24
N PRO A 49 13.60 -25.69 4.41
CA PRO A 49 12.29 -25.10 4.58
C PRO A 49 12.13 -24.01 3.54
N LYS A 50 11.03 -24.02 2.83
CA LYS A 50 10.74 -23.09 1.71
C LYS A 50 10.62 -21.62 2.12
N ASN A 51 10.61 -21.33 3.43
CA ASN A 51 10.66 -19.98 4.00
C ASN A 51 11.57 -19.97 5.22
N PRO A 52 12.49 -19.02 5.34
CA PRO A 52 13.28 -18.83 6.54
C PRO A 52 12.38 -18.56 7.74
N THR A 53 12.67 -19.18 8.88
CA THR A 53 11.88 -19.08 10.12
C THR A 53 11.78 -17.67 10.71
N TRP A 54 12.64 -16.75 10.32
CA TRP A 54 12.63 -15.34 10.73
C TRP A 54 11.50 -14.49 10.09
N PHE A 55 10.71 -15.06 9.13
CA PHE A 55 9.51 -14.43 8.58
C PHE A 55 8.21 -14.74 9.36
N ARG A 56 8.27 -15.50 10.46
CA ARG A 56 7.13 -15.72 11.34
C ARG A 56 7.20 -14.75 12.51
N GLU A 57 6.94 -13.47 12.26
CA GLU A 57 6.51 -12.60 13.36
C GLU A 57 5.15 -13.11 13.84
N THR A 58 5.09 -13.54 15.09
CA THR A 58 3.81 -13.72 15.78
C THR A 58 3.08 -12.41 15.74
N PRO A 59 1.83 -12.36 15.25
CA PRO A 59 1.07 -11.12 15.27
C PRO A 59 1.03 -10.58 16.71
N LEU A 60 1.54 -9.37 16.90
CA LEU A 60 1.38 -8.70 18.18
C LEU A 60 -0.12 -8.52 18.46
N PRO A 61 -0.60 -8.71 19.69
CA PRO A 61 -2.00 -8.47 20.01
C PRO A 61 -2.35 -7.02 19.65
N VAL A 62 -3.37 -6.85 18.83
CA VAL A 62 -3.86 -5.52 18.46
C VAL A 62 -4.42 -4.89 19.73
N PRO A 63 -3.96 -3.67 20.14
CA PRO A 63 -4.53 -2.98 21.29
C PRO A 63 -6.03 -2.80 21.10
N SER A 64 -6.79 -2.71 22.22
CA SER A 64 -8.22 -2.41 22.15
C SER A 64 -8.44 -1.12 21.37
N VAL A 65 -9.03 -1.25 20.17
CA VAL A 65 -9.29 -0.11 19.30
C VAL A 65 -10.47 0.66 19.89
N GLU A 66 -10.34 1.98 20.06
CA GLU A 66 -11.48 2.84 20.33
C GLU A 66 -12.58 2.61 19.29
N LYS A 67 -13.85 2.65 19.74
CA LYS A 67 -14.98 2.45 18.82
C LYS A 67 -14.94 3.51 17.70
N LYS A 68 -14.97 3.03 16.47
CA LYS A 68 -14.86 3.88 15.29
C LYS A 68 -16.21 4.50 14.93
N GLN A 69 -16.15 5.65 14.27
CA GLN A 69 -17.29 6.28 13.62
C GLN A 69 -16.96 6.53 12.15
N MET A 70 -17.97 6.44 11.30
CA MET A 70 -17.86 6.78 9.88
C MET A 70 -18.84 7.91 9.58
N LEU A 71 -18.35 8.97 8.98
CA LEU A 71 -19.13 10.12 8.55
C LEU A 71 -19.11 10.18 7.04
N ILE A 72 -20.27 10.26 6.42
CA ILE A 72 -20.44 10.35 4.97
C ILE A 72 -21.19 11.63 4.67
N SER A 73 -20.54 12.54 3.96
CA SER A 73 -21.10 13.81 3.55
C SER A 73 -21.09 13.96 2.04
N SER A 74 -22.17 14.48 1.47
CA SER A 74 -22.28 14.70 0.03
C SER A 74 -22.74 16.11 -0.28
N SER A 75 -21.88 16.86 -0.96
CA SER A 75 -22.18 18.22 -1.46
C SER A 75 -21.70 18.35 -2.92
N ASN A 76 -22.50 19.04 -3.75
CA ASN A 76 -22.20 19.35 -5.15
C ASN A 76 -21.79 18.13 -6.00
N GLY A 77 -22.39 16.96 -5.74
CA GLY A 77 -22.04 15.71 -6.44
C GLY A 77 -20.82 14.98 -5.89
N VAL A 78 -20.09 15.58 -4.96
CA VAL A 78 -18.89 14.99 -4.35
C VAL A 78 -19.27 14.31 -3.04
N SER A 79 -19.00 13.00 -2.96
CA SER A 79 -19.12 12.21 -1.73
C SER A 79 -17.78 12.19 -0.99
N LYS A 80 -17.82 12.49 0.30
CA LYS A 80 -16.67 12.52 1.21
C LYS A 80 -16.92 11.57 2.37
N VAL A 81 -15.95 10.77 2.73
CA VAL A 81 -16.04 9.81 3.84
C VAL A 81 -14.88 10.03 4.82
N ALA A 82 -15.22 10.25 6.08
CA ALA A 82 -14.26 10.39 7.17
C ALA A 82 -14.43 9.24 8.17
N ILE A 83 -13.32 8.61 8.57
CA ILE A 83 -13.29 7.58 9.62
C ILE A 83 -12.58 8.16 10.83
N LEU A 84 -13.26 8.11 11.99
CA LEU A 84 -12.74 8.59 13.26
C LEU A 84 -12.50 7.45 14.24
N GLU A 85 -11.45 7.59 15.05
CA GLU A 85 -11.22 6.83 16.29
C GLU A 85 -11.42 7.82 17.46
N GLY A 86 -12.51 7.66 18.24
CA GLY A 86 -12.98 8.72 19.15
C GLY A 86 -13.30 10.00 18.39
N PRO A 87 -12.74 11.16 18.77
CA PRO A 87 -12.90 12.45 18.07
C PRO A 87 -11.89 12.63 16.93
N THR A 88 -10.90 11.75 16.78
CA THR A 88 -9.73 11.95 15.94
C THR A 88 -9.93 11.36 14.56
N LEU A 89 -9.67 12.14 13.51
CA LEU A 89 -9.69 11.69 12.13
C LEU A 89 -8.49 10.77 11.85
N VAL A 90 -8.77 9.58 11.31
CA VAL A 90 -7.73 8.58 11.01
C VAL A 90 -7.68 8.18 9.54
N GLN A 91 -8.75 8.39 8.78
CA GLN A 91 -8.79 8.17 7.33
C GLN A 91 -9.80 9.09 6.68
N TYR A 92 -9.51 9.53 5.47
CA TYR A 92 -10.37 10.39 4.66
C TYR A 92 -10.37 9.93 3.21
N TYR A 93 -11.55 9.95 2.59
CA TYR A 93 -11.78 9.57 1.19
C TYR A 93 -12.70 10.59 0.54
N SER A 94 -12.42 10.93 -0.73
CA SER A 94 -13.26 11.84 -1.52
C SER A 94 -13.52 11.25 -2.91
N SER A 95 -14.74 11.45 -3.43
CA SER A 95 -15.07 11.04 -4.79
C SER A 95 -14.38 11.91 -5.85
N GLU A 96 -14.01 13.16 -5.54
CA GLU A 96 -13.19 13.98 -6.45
C GLU A 96 -11.92 13.28 -6.90
N ASN A 97 -11.30 12.56 -5.96
CA ASN A 97 -10.10 11.77 -6.23
C ASN A 97 -10.41 10.41 -6.86
N THR A 98 -11.62 9.88 -6.60
CA THR A 98 -12.07 8.56 -7.09
C THR A 98 -12.78 8.64 -8.45
N GLU A 99 -13.44 9.72 -8.78
CA GLU A 99 -14.07 9.89 -10.11
C GLU A 99 -13.03 9.98 -11.23
N LYS A 100 -11.85 10.52 -10.94
CA LYS A 100 -10.69 10.49 -11.82
C LYS A 100 -10.04 9.11 -11.87
N SER A 101 -10.19 8.29 -10.81
CA SER A 101 -9.63 6.94 -10.75
C SER A 101 -10.53 5.94 -11.47
N LYS A 102 -9.93 5.15 -12.34
CA LYS A 102 -10.57 4.05 -13.08
C LYS A 102 -10.29 2.69 -12.43
N VAL A 103 -9.55 2.68 -11.31
CA VAL A 103 -9.16 1.44 -10.62
C VAL A 103 -10.39 0.66 -10.17
N GLY A 104 -10.44 -0.62 -10.56
CA GLY A 104 -11.58 -1.51 -10.32
C GLY A 104 -12.54 -1.61 -11.49
N ASN A 105 -12.65 -0.58 -12.34
CA ASN A 105 -13.49 -0.62 -13.52
C ASN A 105 -13.08 -1.73 -14.49
N ILE A 106 -14.05 -2.36 -15.12
CA ILE A 106 -13.85 -3.43 -16.11
C ILE A 106 -14.30 -2.91 -17.47
N TYR A 107 -13.45 -3.07 -18.47
CA TYR A 107 -13.67 -2.65 -19.85
C TYR A 107 -13.53 -3.82 -20.80
N LEU A 108 -14.29 -3.81 -21.87
CA LEU A 108 -13.94 -4.52 -23.07
C LEU A 108 -12.91 -3.66 -23.83
N GLY A 109 -11.66 -4.07 -23.82
CA GLY A 109 -10.57 -3.36 -24.47
C GLY A 109 -10.20 -3.99 -25.81
N LYS A 110 -9.50 -3.22 -26.66
CA LYS A 110 -8.95 -3.66 -27.94
C LYS A 110 -7.44 -3.62 -27.92
N VAL A 111 -6.78 -4.74 -28.16
CA VAL A 111 -5.32 -4.83 -28.24
C VAL A 111 -4.83 -4.01 -29.42
N LYS A 112 -3.97 -3.03 -29.17
CA LYS A 112 -3.35 -2.19 -30.22
C LYS A 112 -2.02 -2.76 -30.67
N ASN A 113 -1.11 -3.00 -29.73
CA ASN A 113 0.23 -3.49 -30.02
C ASN A 113 0.61 -4.60 -29.04
N VAL A 114 1.26 -5.63 -29.54
CA VAL A 114 1.89 -6.69 -28.74
C VAL A 114 3.40 -6.48 -28.82
N LEU A 115 4.07 -6.41 -27.67
CA LEU A 115 5.49 -6.11 -27.54
C LEU A 115 6.22 -7.27 -26.84
N PRO A 116 6.71 -8.28 -27.59
CA PRO A 116 7.36 -9.45 -27.01
C PRO A 116 8.58 -9.11 -26.14
N GLY A 117 9.39 -8.12 -26.54
CA GLY A 117 10.57 -7.68 -25.81
C GLY A 117 10.28 -7.03 -24.44
N MET A 118 9.04 -6.61 -24.20
CA MET A 118 8.58 -6.04 -22.93
C MET A 118 7.65 -7.01 -22.17
N GLU A 119 7.34 -8.18 -22.72
CA GLU A 119 6.35 -9.13 -22.20
C GLU A 119 5.00 -8.45 -21.89
N ALA A 120 4.59 -7.49 -22.73
CA ALA A 120 3.43 -6.64 -22.52
C ALA A 120 2.68 -6.35 -23.82
N ALA A 121 1.40 -5.96 -23.68
CA ALA A 121 0.58 -5.44 -24.77
C ALA A 121 0.00 -4.09 -24.38
N PHE A 122 -0.17 -3.19 -25.36
CA PHE A 122 -0.95 -1.97 -25.21
C PHE A 122 -2.39 -2.23 -25.62
N VAL A 123 -3.33 -1.85 -24.73
CA VAL A 123 -4.76 -2.07 -24.91
C VAL A 123 -5.48 -0.72 -24.87
N SER A 124 -6.24 -0.42 -25.91
CA SER A 124 -7.20 0.69 -25.90
C SER A 124 -8.45 0.27 -25.12
N PHE A 125 -8.82 1.04 -24.10
CA PHE A 125 -9.97 0.75 -23.25
C PHE A 125 -10.94 1.93 -23.10
N GLY A 126 -10.83 2.92 -24.01
CA GLY A 126 -11.74 4.06 -24.07
C GLY A 126 -11.22 5.34 -23.42
N GLU A 127 -9.97 5.32 -22.92
CA GLU A 127 -9.28 6.50 -22.40
C GLU A 127 -8.25 7.02 -23.43
N GLU A 128 -7.78 8.26 -23.26
CA GLU A 128 -6.83 8.90 -24.18
C GLU A 128 -5.53 8.10 -24.32
N LYS A 129 -5.00 7.58 -23.20
CA LYS A 129 -3.78 6.78 -23.17
C LYS A 129 -4.13 5.30 -23.12
N ASN A 130 -3.47 4.50 -23.97
CA ASN A 130 -3.60 3.05 -23.90
C ASN A 130 -3.09 2.50 -22.57
N GLY A 131 -3.76 1.49 -22.05
CA GLY A 131 -3.31 0.76 -20.88
C GLY A 131 -2.27 -0.30 -21.22
N VAL A 132 -1.48 -0.69 -20.22
CA VAL A 132 -0.44 -1.73 -20.33
C VAL A 132 -0.92 -3.00 -19.65
N LEU A 133 -0.92 -4.11 -20.40
CA LEU A 133 -1.27 -5.46 -19.94
C LEU A 133 -0.03 -6.34 -20.05
N TYR A 134 0.50 -6.82 -18.90
CA TYR A 134 1.65 -7.71 -18.87
C TYR A 134 1.23 -9.17 -19.05
N VAL A 135 2.14 -9.99 -19.59
CA VAL A 135 1.90 -11.43 -19.81
C VAL A 135 1.44 -12.15 -18.54
N ALA A 136 2.04 -11.81 -17.39
CA ALA A 136 1.69 -12.39 -16.09
C ALA A 136 0.28 -12.04 -15.60
N ASP A 137 -0.31 -10.95 -16.11
CA ASP A 137 -1.63 -10.45 -15.75
C ASP A 137 -2.72 -10.93 -16.72
N ILE A 138 -2.39 -11.74 -17.75
CA ILE A 138 -3.35 -12.34 -18.69
C ILE A 138 -3.95 -13.60 -18.08
N GLU A 139 -5.26 -13.78 -18.26
CA GLU A 139 -5.96 -14.97 -17.81
C GLU A 139 -5.35 -16.24 -18.44
N GLY A 140 -5.11 -17.26 -17.62
CA GLY A 140 -4.53 -18.54 -18.06
C GLY A 140 -3.03 -18.49 -18.38
N SER A 141 -2.34 -17.37 -18.19
CA SER A 141 -0.91 -17.27 -18.37
C SER A 141 -0.13 -18.15 -17.37
N THR A 142 1.01 -18.65 -17.80
CA THR A 142 1.95 -19.43 -17.00
C THR A 142 3.33 -18.75 -17.03
N LYS A 143 4.27 -19.19 -16.19
CA LYS A 143 5.62 -18.64 -16.15
C LYS A 143 6.40 -18.69 -17.48
N ASN A 144 6.00 -19.59 -18.38
CA ASN A 144 6.65 -19.79 -19.66
C ASN A 144 5.80 -19.27 -20.85
N SER A 145 4.68 -18.62 -20.57
CA SER A 145 3.83 -18.07 -21.61
C SER A 145 4.50 -16.88 -22.27
N LYS A 146 4.44 -16.82 -23.59
CA LYS A 146 4.87 -15.68 -24.39
C LYS A 146 3.67 -14.88 -24.81
N ILE A 147 3.77 -13.56 -24.79
CA ILE A 147 2.64 -12.66 -25.04
C ILE A 147 2.08 -12.80 -26.46
N GLU A 148 2.92 -13.01 -27.45
CA GLU A 148 2.52 -13.21 -28.83
C GLU A 148 1.69 -14.48 -29.10
N ASN A 149 1.76 -15.46 -28.16
CA ASN A 149 0.93 -16.67 -28.22
C ASN A 149 -0.42 -16.50 -27.55
N LEU A 150 -0.57 -15.47 -26.68
CA LEU A 150 -1.78 -15.24 -25.89
C LEU A 150 -2.64 -14.14 -26.50
N LEU A 151 -2.05 -13.13 -27.13
CA LEU A 151 -2.75 -11.97 -27.67
C LEU A 151 -2.31 -11.66 -29.09
N LYS A 152 -3.29 -11.18 -29.88
CA LYS A 152 -3.08 -10.68 -31.24
C LYS A 152 -3.50 -9.22 -31.34
N ALA A 153 -2.92 -8.46 -32.27
CA ALA A 153 -3.39 -7.13 -32.57
C ALA A 153 -4.87 -7.15 -32.99
N ASP A 154 -5.59 -6.13 -32.66
CA ASP A 154 -7.03 -5.94 -32.87
C ASP A 154 -7.95 -6.92 -32.13
N GLN A 155 -7.42 -7.85 -31.32
CA GLN A 155 -8.21 -8.75 -30.49
C GLN A 155 -8.92 -7.95 -29.38
N GLU A 156 -10.18 -8.27 -29.17
CA GLU A 156 -10.95 -7.78 -28.01
C GLU A 156 -10.66 -8.63 -26.77
N ILE A 157 -10.49 -7.97 -25.63
CA ILE A 157 -10.22 -8.61 -24.35
C ILE A 157 -10.88 -7.87 -23.20
N LEU A 158 -11.43 -8.62 -22.24
CA LEU A 158 -11.90 -8.07 -20.97
C LEU A 158 -10.68 -7.72 -20.10
N VAL A 159 -10.64 -6.46 -19.65
CA VAL A 159 -9.55 -5.96 -18.81
C VAL A 159 -10.09 -5.16 -17.63
N GLN A 160 -9.43 -5.28 -16.50
CA GLN A 160 -9.71 -4.50 -15.28
C GLN A 160 -8.54 -3.56 -15.00
N VAL A 161 -8.83 -2.31 -14.62
CA VAL A 161 -7.81 -1.34 -14.26
C VAL A 161 -7.28 -1.64 -12.86
N VAL A 162 -5.97 -1.83 -12.74
CA VAL A 162 -5.27 -2.11 -11.48
C VAL A 162 -4.60 -0.87 -10.91
N LYS A 163 -4.11 0.01 -11.79
CA LYS A 163 -3.53 1.31 -11.44
C LYS A 163 -3.87 2.32 -12.53
N ASP A 164 -4.16 3.54 -12.10
CA ASP A 164 -4.38 4.65 -13.01
C ASP A 164 -3.12 5.03 -13.78
N ALA A 165 -3.32 5.74 -14.87
CA ALA A 165 -2.23 6.38 -15.61
C ALA A 165 -1.54 7.43 -14.72
N MET A 166 -0.22 7.53 -14.80
CA MET A 166 0.58 8.50 -14.04
C MET A 166 1.63 9.12 -14.95
N GLY A 167 1.61 10.45 -15.10
CA GLY A 167 2.51 11.16 -15.97
C GLY A 167 2.48 10.58 -17.39
N GLU A 168 3.62 10.17 -17.93
CA GLU A 168 3.75 9.56 -19.25
C GLU A 168 3.33 8.08 -19.32
N LYS A 169 3.11 7.42 -18.15
CA LYS A 169 2.79 5.99 -18.10
C LYS A 169 1.29 5.77 -18.23
N GLY A 170 0.88 4.90 -19.15
CA GLY A 170 -0.50 4.43 -19.27
C GLY A 170 -0.97 3.62 -18.05
N ALA A 171 -2.29 3.47 -17.92
CA ALA A 171 -2.91 2.67 -16.86
C ALA A 171 -2.42 1.22 -16.89
N ARG A 172 -2.24 0.60 -15.72
CA ARG A 172 -1.96 -0.84 -15.64
C ARG A 172 -3.25 -1.63 -15.66
N LEU A 173 -3.32 -2.57 -16.57
CA LEU A 173 -4.47 -3.46 -16.76
C LEU A 173 -4.16 -4.89 -16.32
N THR A 174 -5.20 -5.66 -16.03
CA THR A 174 -5.17 -7.11 -15.84
C THR A 174 -6.33 -7.79 -16.55
N GLY A 175 -6.09 -8.94 -17.15
CA GLY A 175 -7.15 -9.83 -17.67
C GLY A 175 -7.66 -10.80 -16.59
N GLN A 176 -7.01 -10.86 -15.42
CA GLN A 176 -7.49 -11.63 -14.28
C GLN A 176 -8.51 -10.81 -13.50
N ILE A 177 -9.77 -10.81 -13.97
CA ILE A 177 -10.84 -10.04 -13.34
C ILE A 177 -11.04 -10.48 -11.89
N SER A 178 -11.21 -9.50 -10.99
CA SER A 178 -11.52 -9.75 -9.59
C SER A 178 -12.70 -8.90 -9.15
N LEU A 179 -13.70 -9.52 -8.55
CA LEU A 179 -14.90 -8.85 -8.05
C LEU A 179 -14.86 -8.81 -6.53
N PRO A 180 -14.60 -7.63 -5.92
CA PRO A 180 -14.50 -7.49 -4.49
C PRO A 180 -15.88 -7.42 -3.84
N GLY A 181 -16.27 -8.48 -3.12
CA GLY A 181 -17.39 -8.49 -2.20
C GLY A 181 -17.04 -7.91 -0.83
N ARG A 182 -17.98 -8.06 0.09
CA ARG A 182 -17.79 -7.63 1.47
C ARG A 182 -16.77 -8.51 2.21
N TYR A 183 -16.99 -9.81 2.18
CA TYR A 183 -16.21 -10.81 2.91
C TYR A 183 -15.21 -11.54 2.04
N LEU A 184 -15.42 -11.52 0.74
CA LEU A 184 -14.71 -12.33 -0.23
C LEU A 184 -14.30 -11.49 -1.43
N VAL A 185 -13.29 -11.96 -2.16
CA VAL A 185 -13.02 -11.54 -3.54
C VAL A 185 -13.21 -12.74 -4.42
N LEU A 186 -14.08 -12.61 -5.42
CA LEU A 186 -14.34 -13.64 -6.41
C LEU A 186 -13.45 -13.43 -7.64
N ILE A 187 -12.80 -14.49 -8.11
CA ILE A 187 -11.92 -14.45 -9.28
C ILE A 187 -12.46 -15.48 -10.28
N PRO A 188 -13.15 -15.05 -11.34
CA PRO A 188 -13.65 -15.95 -12.37
C PRO A 188 -12.53 -16.76 -13.02
N ASN A 189 -12.86 -17.93 -13.54
CA ASN A 189 -11.96 -18.83 -14.28
C ASN A 189 -10.63 -19.14 -13.55
N SER A 190 -10.64 -19.11 -12.22
CA SER A 190 -9.47 -19.31 -11.40
C SER A 190 -9.66 -20.48 -10.42
N LYS A 191 -8.55 -21.13 -10.08
CA LYS A 191 -8.48 -22.13 -9.00
C LYS A 191 -7.91 -21.54 -7.71
N THR A 192 -7.65 -20.23 -7.69
CA THR A 192 -7.04 -19.53 -6.55
C THR A 192 -7.91 -19.69 -5.31
N LYS A 193 -7.27 -20.04 -4.20
CA LYS A 193 -7.87 -20.07 -2.88
C LYS A 193 -6.93 -19.37 -1.91
N GLY A 194 -7.40 -18.33 -1.28
CA GLY A 194 -6.64 -17.57 -0.31
C GLY A 194 -7.49 -17.20 0.91
N ILE A 195 -6.86 -17.07 2.06
CA ILE A 195 -7.50 -16.55 3.28
C ILE A 195 -6.55 -15.51 3.86
N SER A 196 -7.11 -14.39 4.32
CA SER A 196 -6.32 -13.30 4.92
C SER A 196 -5.37 -13.84 6.00
N ARG A 197 -4.10 -13.45 5.91
CA ARG A 197 -3.07 -13.82 6.89
C ARG A 197 -3.22 -13.08 8.23
N ARG A 198 -4.10 -12.10 8.29
CA ARG A 198 -4.38 -11.30 9.50
C ARG A 198 -5.36 -11.99 10.45
N LEU A 199 -6.09 -12.97 9.96
CA LEU A 199 -7.00 -13.79 10.76
C LEU A 199 -6.21 -14.78 11.61
N ALA A 200 -6.69 -15.04 12.83
CA ALA A 200 -6.14 -16.07 13.71
C ALA A 200 -6.20 -17.46 13.05
N ASP A 201 -5.30 -18.35 13.40
CA ASP A 201 -5.18 -19.65 12.71
C ASP A 201 -6.45 -20.51 12.87
N ASN A 202 -7.09 -20.51 14.04
CA ASN A 202 -8.36 -21.18 14.29
C ASN A 202 -9.49 -20.66 13.37
N GLU A 203 -9.57 -19.36 13.20
CA GLU A 203 -10.56 -18.71 12.32
C GLU A 203 -10.28 -19.00 10.84
N ARG A 204 -9.01 -19.03 10.47
CA ARG A 204 -8.61 -19.43 9.10
C ARG A 204 -9.00 -20.86 8.78
N GLU A 205 -8.84 -21.78 9.74
CA GLU A 205 -9.29 -23.17 9.57
C GLU A 205 -10.82 -23.28 9.46
N ARG A 206 -11.57 -22.53 10.28
CA ARG A 206 -13.03 -22.47 10.21
C ARG A 206 -13.49 -22.01 8.83
N LEU A 207 -12.98 -20.87 8.39
CA LEU A 207 -13.32 -20.29 7.08
C LEU A 207 -12.88 -21.19 5.91
N ASP A 208 -11.73 -21.88 6.03
CA ASP A 208 -11.30 -22.84 5.01
C ASP A 208 -12.28 -23.98 4.82
N LYS A 209 -12.85 -24.52 5.92
CA LYS A 209 -13.87 -25.58 5.87
C LYS A 209 -15.15 -25.07 5.22
N ILE A 210 -15.60 -23.86 5.54
CA ILE A 210 -16.80 -23.25 4.95
C ILE A 210 -16.59 -23.04 3.45
N ILE A 211 -15.50 -22.38 3.05
CA ILE A 211 -15.24 -22.06 1.64
C ILE A 211 -15.14 -23.32 0.78
N ARG A 212 -14.62 -24.43 1.29
CA ARG A 212 -14.59 -25.70 0.56
C ARG A 212 -15.98 -26.19 0.18
N LYS A 213 -17.01 -25.90 1.00
CA LYS A 213 -18.39 -26.33 0.75
C LYS A 213 -19.11 -25.40 -0.22
N ILE A 214 -18.94 -24.07 -0.05
CA ILE A 214 -19.77 -23.07 -0.73
C ILE A 214 -19.12 -22.49 -1.99
N LYS A 215 -17.82 -22.71 -2.23
CA LYS A 215 -17.09 -22.18 -3.38
C LYS A 215 -17.63 -22.80 -4.68
N PRO A 216 -18.12 -21.99 -5.64
CA PRO A 216 -18.56 -22.51 -6.94
C PRO A 216 -17.39 -23.09 -7.76
N ASN A 217 -17.71 -24.03 -8.63
CA ASN A 217 -16.74 -24.53 -9.60
C ASN A 217 -16.33 -23.40 -10.56
N ASN A 218 -15.08 -23.44 -11.03
CA ASN A 218 -14.49 -22.46 -11.95
C ASN A 218 -14.27 -21.05 -11.39
N PHE A 219 -14.45 -20.85 -10.08
CA PHE A 219 -14.12 -19.57 -9.44
C PHE A 219 -13.00 -19.74 -8.42
N GLY A 220 -12.09 -18.77 -8.38
CA GLY A 220 -11.17 -18.56 -7.26
C GLY A 220 -11.84 -17.71 -6.20
N VAL A 221 -11.46 -17.89 -4.93
CA VAL A 221 -11.99 -17.13 -3.80
C VAL A 221 -10.87 -16.74 -2.87
N ILE A 222 -10.82 -15.44 -2.52
CA ILE A 222 -9.93 -14.90 -1.49
C ILE A 222 -10.78 -14.36 -0.34
N VAL A 223 -10.65 -14.95 0.84
CA VAL A 223 -11.35 -14.53 2.04
C VAL A 223 -10.66 -13.32 2.64
N ARG A 224 -11.41 -12.25 2.89
CA ARG A 224 -10.94 -10.98 3.48
C ARG A 224 -10.93 -11.07 4.99
N THR A 225 -10.23 -10.14 5.64
CA THR A 225 -10.23 -10.03 7.11
C THR A 225 -11.62 -9.72 7.68
N ALA A 226 -12.46 -9.03 6.91
CA ALA A 226 -13.84 -8.72 7.29
C ALA A 226 -14.74 -9.96 7.48
N ALA A 227 -14.30 -11.15 7.04
CA ALA A 227 -15.01 -12.42 7.22
C ALA A 227 -14.84 -13.03 8.63
N GLU A 228 -14.10 -12.38 9.54
CA GLU A 228 -13.90 -12.85 10.91
C GLU A 228 -15.25 -12.96 11.65
N GLY A 229 -15.53 -14.16 12.20
CA GLY A 229 -16.78 -14.43 12.91
C GLY A 229 -18.06 -14.53 12.07
N VAL A 230 -17.97 -14.35 10.75
CA VAL A 230 -19.13 -14.33 9.84
C VAL A 230 -19.69 -15.75 9.63
N SER A 231 -21.02 -15.86 9.52
CA SER A 231 -21.71 -17.13 9.32
C SER A 231 -21.50 -17.71 7.91
N GLU A 232 -21.76 -19.02 7.75
CA GLU A 232 -21.71 -19.69 6.44
C GLU A 232 -22.74 -19.08 5.46
N GLU A 233 -23.92 -18.72 5.97
CA GLU A 233 -25.02 -18.13 5.20
C GLU A 233 -24.64 -16.77 4.62
N SER A 234 -24.04 -15.88 5.44
CA SER A 234 -23.61 -14.56 4.99
C SER A 234 -22.50 -14.65 3.93
N LEU A 235 -21.57 -15.60 4.08
CA LEU A 235 -20.53 -15.87 3.07
C LEU A 235 -21.12 -16.40 1.77
N LYS A 236 -22.16 -17.24 1.85
CA LYS A 236 -22.87 -17.79 0.68
C LYS A 236 -23.60 -16.69 -0.08
N VAL A 237 -24.30 -15.80 0.61
CA VAL A 237 -24.98 -14.64 0.01
C VAL A 237 -23.97 -13.73 -0.73
N ASP A 238 -22.82 -13.47 -0.12
CA ASP A 238 -21.76 -12.65 -0.75
C ASP A 238 -21.24 -13.30 -2.05
N ILE A 239 -21.02 -14.63 -2.05
CA ILE A 239 -20.62 -15.38 -3.24
C ILE A 239 -21.71 -15.35 -4.33
N GLU A 240 -22.97 -15.60 -3.98
CA GLU A 240 -24.07 -15.63 -4.93
C GLU A 240 -24.25 -14.30 -5.64
N LYS A 241 -24.15 -13.19 -4.88
CA LYS A 241 -24.16 -11.83 -5.43
C LYS A 241 -23.01 -11.59 -6.41
N LEU A 242 -21.80 -11.99 -6.05
CA LEU A 242 -20.63 -11.81 -6.92
C LEU A 242 -20.68 -12.68 -8.19
N VAL A 243 -21.28 -13.87 -8.09
CA VAL A 243 -21.53 -14.73 -9.27
C VAL A 243 -22.55 -14.10 -10.20
N GLU A 244 -23.60 -13.47 -9.67
CA GLU A 244 -24.58 -12.75 -10.48
C GLU A 244 -23.99 -11.52 -11.16
N GLU A 245 -23.16 -10.78 -10.43
CA GLU A 245 -22.39 -9.65 -10.97
C GLU A 245 -21.47 -10.11 -12.11
N TRP A 246 -20.77 -11.25 -11.93
CA TRP A 246 -19.94 -11.83 -12.98
C TRP A 246 -20.75 -12.22 -14.23
N LYS A 247 -21.94 -12.80 -14.06
CA LYS A 247 -22.80 -13.13 -15.21
C LYS A 247 -23.14 -11.88 -16.04
N THR A 248 -23.41 -10.76 -15.36
CA THR A 248 -23.66 -9.47 -16.01
C THR A 248 -22.42 -8.99 -16.76
N VAL A 249 -21.24 -9.04 -16.12
CA VAL A 249 -19.96 -8.63 -16.71
C VAL A 249 -19.58 -9.52 -17.89
N SER A 250 -19.79 -10.83 -17.80
CA SER A 250 -19.41 -11.79 -18.84
C SER A 250 -20.36 -11.83 -20.05
N ASN A 251 -21.55 -11.22 -19.92
CA ASN A 251 -22.54 -11.18 -20.99
C ASN A 251 -22.37 -9.95 -21.90
N TYR A 252 -21.14 -9.69 -22.33
CA TYR A 252 -20.84 -8.62 -23.29
C TYR A 252 -20.90 -9.13 -24.74
N GLN A 253 -21.18 -8.23 -25.69
CA GLN A 253 -21.17 -8.54 -27.12
C GLN A 253 -19.82 -8.15 -27.73
N SER A 254 -19.26 -9.01 -28.56
CA SER A 254 -18.08 -8.68 -29.38
C SER A 254 -18.41 -7.61 -30.43
N GLY A 255 -17.43 -6.77 -30.75
CA GLY A 255 -17.54 -5.68 -31.73
C GLY A 255 -17.76 -4.30 -31.10
N ASP A 256 -17.98 -4.21 -29.80
CA ASP A 256 -18.23 -2.96 -29.07
C ASP A 256 -16.95 -2.32 -28.44
N ALA A 257 -15.79 -2.95 -28.56
CA ALA A 257 -14.56 -2.44 -27.95
C ALA A 257 -14.02 -1.16 -28.62
N PRO A 258 -13.60 -0.12 -27.85
CA PRO A 258 -13.52 -0.10 -26.38
C PRO A 258 -14.83 0.31 -25.70
N LYS A 259 -15.23 -0.39 -24.61
CA LYS A 259 -16.48 -0.12 -23.87
C LYS A 259 -16.33 -0.39 -22.38
N LEU A 260 -16.86 0.52 -21.55
CA LEU A 260 -17.01 0.27 -20.10
C LEU A 260 -18.11 -0.79 -19.88
N ILE A 261 -17.75 -1.91 -19.24
CA ILE A 261 -18.68 -3.02 -18.95
C ILE A 261 -19.17 -2.95 -17.50
N HIS A 262 -18.28 -2.64 -16.55
CA HIS A 262 -18.62 -2.53 -15.13
C HIS A 262 -17.90 -1.36 -14.51
N LYS A 263 -18.65 -0.52 -13.80
CA LYS A 263 -18.13 0.62 -13.04
C LYS A 263 -18.07 0.28 -11.56
N GLU A 264 -16.93 0.53 -10.93
CA GLU A 264 -16.78 0.40 -9.47
C GLU A 264 -17.80 1.30 -8.75
N PRO A 265 -18.41 0.84 -7.65
CA PRO A 265 -19.36 1.64 -6.86
C PRO A 265 -18.78 2.97 -6.36
N ASP A 266 -19.68 3.89 -5.99
CA ASP A 266 -19.34 5.17 -5.33
C ASP A 266 -18.43 4.96 -4.11
N VAL A 267 -17.62 5.99 -3.81
CA VAL A 267 -16.65 5.96 -2.71
C VAL A 267 -17.28 5.57 -1.37
N SER A 268 -18.51 5.98 -1.10
CA SER A 268 -19.22 5.65 0.15
C SER A 268 -19.45 4.14 0.29
N ILE A 269 -19.98 3.50 -0.77
CA ILE A 269 -20.19 2.05 -0.81
C ILE A 269 -18.85 1.31 -0.78
N LYS A 270 -17.84 1.80 -1.52
CA LYS A 270 -16.49 1.22 -1.52
C LYS A 270 -15.86 1.25 -0.12
N VAL A 271 -15.90 2.39 0.56
CA VAL A 271 -15.35 2.53 1.92
C VAL A 271 -16.11 1.67 2.93
N ILE A 272 -17.45 1.61 2.85
CA ILE A 272 -18.27 0.72 3.68
C ILE A 272 -17.89 -0.73 3.44
N ARG A 273 -17.82 -1.18 2.19
CA ARG A 273 -17.41 -2.53 1.81
C ARG A 273 -16.04 -2.90 2.38
N GLU A 274 -15.12 -1.94 2.41
CA GLU A 274 -13.75 -2.20 2.82
C GLU A 274 -13.53 -2.05 4.33
N HIS A 275 -14.20 -1.11 4.99
CA HIS A 275 -13.87 -0.68 6.35
C HIS A 275 -14.92 -1.04 7.40
N LEU A 276 -16.21 -1.00 7.06
CA LEU A 276 -17.26 -1.21 8.05
C LEU A 276 -17.17 -2.62 8.66
N ASN A 277 -17.16 -2.73 9.98
CA ASN A 277 -17.16 -3.98 10.75
C ASN A 277 -17.70 -3.74 12.17
N SER A 278 -17.70 -4.76 13.03
CA SER A 278 -18.19 -4.68 14.41
C SER A 278 -17.45 -3.69 15.31
N THR A 279 -16.29 -3.14 14.89
CA THR A 279 -15.59 -2.10 15.66
C THR A 279 -16.22 -0.72 15.49
N PHE A 280 -17.10 -0.54 14.48
CA PHE A 280 -17.80 0.70 14.29
C PHE A 280 -19.00 0.82 15.23
N LYS A 281 -19.13 1.99 15.85
CA LYS A 281 -20.24 2.35 16.73
C LYS A 281 -21.37 3.02 15.95
N LYS A 282 -21.04 3.78 14.91
CA LYS A 282 -21.97 4.64 14.20
C LYS A 282 -21.50 4.95 12.79
N VAL A 283 -22.45 5.02 11.86
CA VAL A 283 -22.29 5.55 10.51
C VAL A 283 -23.31 6.66 10.33
N LEU A 284 -22.85 7.89 10.13
CA LEU A 284 -23.71 9.07 9.94
C LEU A 284 -23.64 9.53 8.49
N ILE A 285 -24.79 9.81 7.90
CA ILE A 285 -24.91 10.20 6.49
C ILE A 285 -25.85 11.42 6.40
N ASP A 286 -25.37 12.54 5.87
CA ASP A 286 -26.12 13.78 5.81
C ASP A 286 -27.13 13.83 4.65
N LYS A 287 -26.85 13.20 3.51
CA LYS A 287 -27.75 13.21 2.35
C LYS A 287 -28.70 12.01 2.38
N LYS A 288 -29.99 12.27 2.45
CA LYS A 288 -31.05 11.26 2.57
C LYS A 288 -30.98 10.21 1.48
N SER A 289 -30.80 10.60 0.21
CA SER A 289 -30.71 9.64 -0.90
C SER A 289 -29.51 8.68 -0.77
N GLN A 290 -28.38 9.18 -0.27
CA GLN A 290 -27.18 8.38 -0.03
C GLN A 290 -27.34 7.47 1.18
N HIS A 291 -28.00 7.99 2.25
CA HIS A 291 -28.35 7.16 3.41
C HIS A 291 -29.19 5.95 2.98
N ASP A 292 -30.22 6.17 2.16
CA ASP A 292 -31.11 5.11 1.72
C ASP A 292 -30.37 4.07 0.86
N GLN A 293 -29.48 4.50 -0.04
CA GLN A 293 -28.60 3.61 -0.82
C GLN A 293 -27.68 2.79 0.07
N VAL A 294 -27.00 3.44 1.03
CA VAL A 294 -26.11 2.77 1.97
C VAL A 294 -26.86 1.79 2.85
N LYS A 295 -28.02 2.20 3.35
CA LYS A 295 -28.87 1.35 4.19
C LYS A 295 -29.36 0.12 3.47
N GLU A 296 -29.75 0.25 2.20
CA GLU A 296 -30.11 -0.89 1.35
C GLU A 296 -28.90 -1.81 1.12
N TYR A 297 -27.73 -1.25 0.79
CA TYR A 297 -26.50 -2.03 0.63
C TYR A 297 -26.15 -2.81 1.90
N VAL A 298 -26.17 -2.16 3.07
CA VAL A 298 -25.84 -2.79 4.35
C VAL A 298 -26.89 -3.86 4.72
N LYS A 299 -28.18 -3.60 4.48
CA LYS A 299 -29.27 -4.58 4.70
C LYS A 299 -29.04 -5.86 3.91
N LEU A 300 -28.54 -5.75 2.68
CA LEU A 300 -28.27 -6.90 1.81
C LEU A 300 -26.95 -7.63 2.14
N THR A 301 -25.96 -6.92 2.68
CA THR A 301 -24.60 -7.48 2.83
C THR A 301 -24.20 -7.73 4.28
N SER A 302 -24.83 -7.06 5.24
CA SER A 302 -24.42 -7.07 6.66
C SER A 302 -25.57 -6.63 7.55
N PRO A 303 -26.71 -7.37 7.57
CA PRO A 303 -27.90 -6.95 8.32
C PRO A 303 -27.65 -6.79 9.83
N GLU A 304 -26.63 -7.46 10.37
CA GLU A 304 -26.23 -7.42 11.78
C GLU A 304 -25.69 -6.05 12.23
N ILE A 305 -25.31 -5.18 11.30
CA ILE A 305 -24.81 -3.83 11.61
C ILE A 305 -25.70 -2.73 11.02
N LEU A 306 -26.94 -3.07 10.65
CA LEU A 306 -27.86 -2.10 10.08
C LEU A 306 -28.26 -1.00 11.07
N ASP A 307 -28.34 -1.33 12.34
CA ASP A 307 -28.79 -0.43 13.41
C ASP A 307 -27.82 0.70 13.71
N ILE A 308 -26.58 0.63 13.23
CA ILE A 308 -25.58 1.71 13.40
C ILE A 308 -25.58 2.71 12.26
N VAL A 309 -26.40 2.51 11.21
CA VAL A 309 -26.50 3.40 10.03
C VAL A 309 -27.63 4.39 10.22
N ASP A 310 -27.28 5.65 10.53
CA ASP A 310 -28.22 6.71 10.82
C ASP A 310 -28.15 7.84 9.80
N HIS A 311 -29.31 8.44 9.52
CA HIS A 311 -29.39 9.71 8.82
C HIS A 311 -29.05 10.83 9.78
N TYR A 312 -28.15 11.73 9.36
CA TYR A 312 -27.80 12.94 10.11
C TYR A 312 -28.66 14.12 9.60
N ASP A 313 -29.49 14.64 10.48
CA ASP A 313 -30.38 15.77 10.21
C ASP A 313 -30.23 16.80 11.35
N ASP A 314 -29.22 17.66 11.25
CA ASP A 314 -28.92 18.73 12.21
C ASP A 314 -28.71 20.04 11.42
N GLN A 315 -28.87 21.18 12.08
CA GLN A 315 -28.64 22.49 11.48
C GLN A 315 -27.17 22.75 11.15
N LEU A 316 -26.27 22.16 11.93
CA LEU A 316 -24.83 22.25 11.69
C LEU A 316 -24.39 21.12 10.73
N GLY A 317 -23.62 21.45 9.72
CA GLY A 317 -23.10 20.48 8.77
C GLY A 317 -22.35 19.32 9.43
N LEU A 318 -22.49 18.08 8.91
CA LEU A 318 -21.90 16.89 9.51
C LEU A 318 -20.38 17.03 9.73
N PHE A 319 -19.64 17.49 8.73
CA PHE A 319 -18.19 17.64 8.81
C PHE A 319 -17.76 18.82 9.69
N GLU A 320 -18.56 19.87 9.73
CA GLU A 320 -18.37 21.00 10.64
C GLU A 320 -18.56 20.57 12.11
N ARG A 321 -19.61 19.80 12.41
CA ARG A 321 -19.90 19.25 13.76
C ARG A 321 -18.75 18.47 14.34
N TYR A 322 -18.01 17.73 13.50
CA TYR A 322 -16.90 16.88 13.90
C TYR A 322 -15.53 17.51 13.61
N HIS A 323 -15.47 18.78 13.22
CA HIS A 323 -14.23 19.52 12.90
C HIS A 323 -13.33 18.78 11.90
N ILE A 324 -13.94 18.13 10.88
CA ILE A 324 -13.21 17.32 9.92
C ILE A 324 -12.27 18.16 9.07
N GLU A 325 -12.75 19.32 8.59
CA GLU A 325 -11.94 20.20 7.74
C GLU A 325 -10.72 20.76 8.47
N ASP A 326 -10.87 21.11 9.75
CA ASP A 326 -9.75 21.59 10.56
C ASP A 326 -8.71 20.50 10.80
N GLN A 327 -9.17 19.25 10.97
CA GLN A 327 -8.26 18.09 11.10
C GLN A 327 -7.55 17.78 9.79
N ILE A 328 -8.21 17.92 8.63
CA ILE A 328 -7.58 17.80 7.32
C ILE A 328 -6.54 18.90 7.13
N LYS A 329 -6.87 20.17 7.39
CA LYS A 329 -5.91 21.29 7.30
C LYS A 329 -4.65 21.02 8.13
N LYS A 330 -4.80 20.56 9.38
CA LYS A 330 -3.67 20.16 10.23
C LYS A 330 -2.89 18.98 9.67
N ALA A 331 -3.58 18.05 9.01
CA ALA A 331 -2.92 16.90 8.35
C ALA A 331 -2.18 17.27 7.06
N LEU A 332 -2.40 18.45 6.50
CA LEU A 332 -1.64 18.96 5.35
C LEU A 332 -0.36 19.70 5.78
N ASP A 333 -0.25 20.09 7.05
CA ASP A 333 0.93 20.76 7.57
C ASP A 333 2.15 19.84 7.61
N ARG A 334 3.33 20.39 7.34
CA ARG A 334 4.60 19.71 7.51
C ARG A 334 4.86 19.32 8.97
N LYS A 335 4.42 20.17 9.90
CA LYS A 335 4.63 20.02 11.36
C LYS A 335 3.39 19.44 12.03
N VAL A 336 3.58 18.41 12.85
CA VAL A 336 2.53 17.77 13.64
C VAL A 336 2.86 17.90 15.12
N TRP A 337 1.98 18.49 15.89
CA TRP A 337 2.16 18.66 17.33
C TRP A 337 1.74 17.42 18.10
N LEU A 338 2.53 17.08 19.11
CA LEU A 338 2.25 16.02 20.07
C LEU A 338 1.54 16.61 21.31
N PRO A 339 0.73 15.80 22.03
CA PRO A 339 0.00 16.27 23.23
C PRO A 339 0.92 16.84 24.31
N SER A 340 2.12 16.31 24.50
CA SER A 340 3.13 16.77 25.45
C SER A 340 3.74 18.15 25.09
N GLY A 341 3.62 18.58 23.84
CA GLY A 341 4.25 19.79 23.30
C GLY A 341 5.51 19.49 22.47
N GLY A 342 5.85 18.23 22.29
CA GLY A 342 6.76 17.77 21.25
C GLY A 342 6.16 17.93 19.86
N HIS A 343 6.90 17.61 18.83
CA HIS A 343 6.38 17.66 17.46
C HIS A 343 7.14 16.77 16.51
N LEU A 344 6.46 16.40 15.42
CA LEU A 344 7.01 15.70 14.27
C LEU A 344 7.23 16.69 13.13
N ILE A 345 8.25 16.47 12.32
CA ILE A 345 8.41 17.05 10.99
C ILE A 345 8.32 15.91 9.99
N ILE A 346 7.43 16.02 9.01
CA ILE A 346 7.22 15.00 7.99
C ILE A 346 7.56 15.60 6.64
N ASP A 347 8.66 15.11 6.04
CA ASP A 347 9.14 15.54 4.75
C ASP A 347 9.11 14.39 3.74
N ARG A 348 8.59 14.68 2.56
CA ARG A 348 8.58 13.75 1.46
C ARG A 348 9.64 14.15 0.43
N THR A 349 10.44 13.19 0.02
CA THR A 349 11.34 13.30 -1.12
C THR A 349 10.81 12.47 -2.30
N GLU A 350 11.49 12.51 -3.43
CA GLU A 350 11.14 11.67 -4.58
C GLU A 350 11.17 10.17 -4.27
N ALA A 351 12.11 9.71 -3.43
CA ALA A 351 12.37 8.30 -3.17
C ALA A 351 11.80 7.77 -1.85
N LEU A 352 11.71 8.62 -0.82
CA LEU A 352 11.33 8.19 0.53
C LEU A 352 10.70 9.34 1.33
N THR A 353 10.03 8.99 2.42
CA THR A 353 9.55 9.95 3.42
C THR A 353 10.44 9.91 4.64
N VAL A 354 10.81 11.08 5.16
CA VAL A 354 11.58 11.23 6.39
C VAL A 354 10.70 11.84 7.47
N ILE A 355 10.78 11.30 8.67
CA ILE A 355 10.05 11.80 9.84
C ILE A 355 11.04 12.06 10.96
N ASP A 356 11.12 13.31 11.41
CA ASP A 356 12.00 13.77 12.49
C ASP A 356 11.16 14.05 13.74
N VAL A 357 11.61 13.58 14.91
CA VAL A 357 10.92 13.69 16.19
C VAL A 357 11.64 14.67 17.09
N ASN A 358 10.90 15.68 17.57
CA ASN A 358 11.44 16.76 18.41
C ASN A 358 10.70 16.87 19.75
N THR A 359 11.42 17.12 20.86
CA THR A 359 10.80 17.38 22.18
C THR A 359 10.08 18.72 22.24
N GLY A 360 10.47 19.69 21.40
CA GLY A 360 9.87 21.02 21.41
C GLY A 360 9.98 21.70 22.77
N LYS A 361 8.82 21.99 23.39
CA LYS A 361 8.72 22.60 24.72
C LYS A 361 8.53 21.59 25.86
N PHE A 362 8.54 20.31 25.55
CA PHE A 362 8.34 19.25 26.56
C PHE A 362 9.58 19.09 27.43
N VAL A 363 9.44 19.40 28.72
CA VAL A 363 10.56 19.44 29.69
C VAL A 363 10.57 18.20 30.59
N GLY A 364 9.48 17.40 30.60
CA GLY A 364 9.34 16.22 31.46
C GLY A 364 9.32 16.56 32.96
N LYS A 365 9.17 15.51 33.80
CA LYS A 365 9.08 15.64 35.25
C LYS A 365 10.22 14.97 36.02
N ASN A 366 10.87 13.94 35.44
CA ASN A 366 11.77 13.06 36.18
C ASN A 366 13.24 13.20 35.71
N SER A 367 13.58 12.67 34.55
CA SER A 367 14.92 12.70 33.96
C SER A 367 14.82 13.01 32.46
N LEU A 368 15.94 13.45 31.88
CA LEU A 368 15.99 13.68 30.43
C LEU A 368 15.62 12.42 29.64
N GLU A 369 16.19 11.28 30.02
CA GLU A 369 15.93 9.99 29.35
C GLU A 369 14.47 9.53 29.46
N GLU A 370 13.78 9.79 30.59
CA GLU A 370 12.36 9.50 30.72
C GLU A 370 11.52 10.43 29.87
N THR A 371 11.85 11.71 29.83
CA THR A 371 11.21 12.71 28.96
C THR A 371 11.31 12.32 27.50
N VAL A 372 12.51 11.94 27.04
CA VAL A 372 12.75 11.47 25.67
C VAL A 372 11.93 10.22 25.37
N TYR A 373 11.91 9.25 26.29
CA TYR A 373 11.16 8.02 26.11
C TYR A 373 9.64 8.26 26.00
N GLU A 374 9.07 9.08 26.88
CA GLU A 374 7.64 9.45 26.81
C GLU A 374 7.31 10.17 25.49
N ASN A 375 8.14 11.13 25.07
CA ASN A 375 7.96 11.85 23.82
C ASN A 375 8.03 10.89 22.60
N ASN A 376 8.98 9.96 22.61
CA ASN A 376 9.10 8.96 21.54
C ASN A 376 7.90 8.00 21.48
N LEU A 377 7.31 7.64 22.64
CA LEU A 377 6.09 6.82 22.67
C LEU A 377 4.89 7.56 22.06
N GLU A 378 4.69 8.84 22.43
CA GLU A 378 3.66 9.68 21.79
C GLU A 378 3.91 9.83 20.29
N ALA A 379 5.17 10.06 19.90
CA ALA A 379 5.57 10.16 18.50
C ALA A 379 5.25 8.87 17.72
N ALA A 380 5.50 7.69 18.29
CA ALA A 380 5.20 6.42 17.65
C ALA A 380 3.70 6.23 17.37
N GLU A 381 2.83 6.61 18.32
CA GLU A 381 1.38 6.58 18.13
C GLU A 381 0.94 7.54 17.03
N GLU A 382 1.44 8.79 17.10
CA GLU A 382 1.07 9.83 16.15
C GLU A 382 1.60 9.54 14.74
N ILE A 383 2.84 9.05 14.60
CA ILE A 383 3.41 8.64 13.31
C ILE A 383 2.51 7.57 12.67
N ALA A 384 2.16 6.51 13.40
CA ALA A 384 1.30 5.45 12.88
C ALA A 384 -0.07 6.00 12.44
N ARG A 385 -0.63 6.99 13.15
CA ARG A 385 -1.86 7.68 12.78
C ARG A 385 -1.68 8.53 11.51
N GLN A 386 -0.60 9.32 11.43
CA GLN A 386 -0.31 10.18 10.28
C GLN A 386 -0.04 9.37 9.00
N LEU A 387 0.62 8.22 9.11
CA LEU A 387 0.81 7.31 7.98
C LEU A 387 -0.52 6.82 7.40
N ARG A 388 -1.52 6.55 8.27
CA ARG A 388 -2.87 6.15 7.84
C ARG A 388 -3.66 7.32 7.26
N LEU A 389 -3.64 8.48 7.94
CA LEU A 389 -4.44 9.65 7.56
C LEU A 389 -3.95 10.27 6.25
N ARG A 390 -2.63 10.42 6.11
CA ARG A 390 -2.01 11.00 4.91
C ARG A 390 -1.81 9.97 3.79
N ASP A 391 -2.09 8.68 4.03
CA ASP A 391 -1.80 7.53 3.16
C ASP A 391 -0.35 7.51 2.65
N ILE A 392 0.60 7.80 3.55
CA ILE A 392 2.03 7.79 3.22
C ILE A 392 2.47 6.35 2.97
N GLY A 393 3.02 6.09 1.79
CA GLY A 393 3.54 4.78 1.37
C GLY A 393 4.96 4.86 0.83
N GLY A 394 5.55 3.71 0.53
CA GLY A 394 6.93 3.59 0.06
C GLY A 394 7.91 3.31 1.20
N ILE A 395 9.14 3.80 1.06
CA ILE A 395 10.19 3.74 2.08
C ILE A 395 10.01 4.92 3.04
N ILE A 396 10.06 4.65 4.33
CA ILE A 396 9.90 5.65 5.39
C ILE A 396 11.04 5.47 6.37
N VAL A 397 11.71 6.57 6.70
CA VAL A 397 12.80 6.64 7.67
C VAL A 397 12.37 7.56 8.80
N ILE A 398 12.49 7.09 10.03
CA ILE A 398 12.06 7.81 11.22
C ILE A 398 13.26 8.02 12.11
N ASP A 399 13.50 9.26 12.47
CA ASP A 399 14.55 9.70 13.41
C ASP A 399 13.89 9.96 14.77
N PHE A 400 13.87 8.92 15.62
CA PHE A 400 13.45 9.06 17.01
C PHE A 400 14.58 9.68 17.83
N ILE A 401 14.23 10.42 18.87
CA ILE A 401 15.24 11.01 19.75
C ILE A 401 16.04 9.90 20.42
N ASP A 402 17.36 10.04 20.43
CA ASP A 402 18.30 9.05 20.97
C ASP A 402 18.00 8.65 22.42
N MET A 403 18.07 7.36 22.70
CA MET A 403 17.90 6.76 24.03
C MET A 403 19.07 5.82 24.31
N GLU A 404 19.64 5.92 25.52
CA GLU A 404 20.76 5.05 25.91
C GLU A 404 20.30 3.62 26.25
N SER A 405 19.10 3.47 26.82
CA SER A 405 18.56 2.18 27.28
C SER A 405 18.04 1.32 26.12
N GLN A 406 18.74 0.24 25.80
CA GLN A 406 18.30 -0.75 24.82
C GLN A 406 16.88 -1.32 25.12
N LYS A 407 16.53 -1.46 26.41
CA LYS A 407 15.19 -1.91 26.83
C LYS A 407 14.11 -0.91 26.41
N LYS A 408 14.35 0.40 26.57
CA LYS A 408 13.44 1.47 26.15
C LYS A 408 13.31 1.51 24.64
N GLN A 409 14.42 1.37 23.91
CA GLN A 409 14.43 1.27 22.43
C GLN A 409 13.56 0.10 21.96
N GLN A 410 13.72 -1.09 22.55
CA GLN A 410 12.91 -2.26 22.19
C GLN A 410 11.43 -2.07 22.53
N ASN A 411 11.11 -1.45 23.66
CA ASN A 411 9.73 -1.15 24.06
C ASN A 411 9.09 -0.15 23.08
N LEU A 412 9.83 0.88 22.64
CA LEU A 412 9.39 1.83 21.62
C LEU A 412 9.06 1.12 20.32
N LEU A 413 9.95 0.26 19.81
CA LEU A 413 9.68 -0.52 18.59
C LEU A 413 8.45 -1.41 18.72
N ASN A 414 8.29 -2.07 19.86
CA ASN A 414 7.11 -2.92 20.10
C ASN A 414 5.83 -2.08 20.11
N LYS A 415 5.84 -0.93 20.78
CA LYS A 415 4.71 0.01 20.78
C LYS A 415 4.40 0.49 19.37
N PHE A 416 5.41 0.89 18.61
CA PHE A 416 5.24 1.34 17.22
C PHE A 416 4.66 0.24 16.32
N LYS A 417 5.17 -0.99 16.42
CA LYS A 417 4.62 -2.16 15.70
C LYS A 417 3.16 -2.43 16.08
N GLN A 418 2.79 -2.28 17.36
CA GLN A 418 1.41 -2.40 17.82
C GLN A 418 0.49 -1.33 17.22
N GLU A 419 0.92 -0.08 17.16
CA GLU A 419 0.14 1.00 16.56
C GLU A 419 -0.03 0.81 15.05
N LEU A 420 1.02 0.37 14.36
CA LEU A 420 0.96 0.04 12.93
C LEU A 420 0.06 -1.17 12.63
N ALA A 421 -0.14 -2.09 13.59
CA ALA A 421 -1.06 -3.23 13.42
C ALA A 421 -2.53 -2.81 13.26
N LYS A 422 -2.91 -1.59 13.69
CA LYS A 422 -4.23 -0.99 13.46
C LYS A 422 -4.45 -0.63 11.98
N ASP A 423 -3.38 -0.46 11.20
CA ASP A 423 -3.45 -0.16 9.77
C ASP A 423 -3.78 -1.42 8.96
N LYS A 424 -4.69 -1.31 7.99
CA LYS A 424 -5.01 -2.39 7.05
C LYS A 424 -3.96 -2.56 5.97
N THR A 425 -3.22 -1.51 5.65
CA THR A 425 -2.15 -1.52 4.67
C THR A 425 -0.96 -2.30 5.21
N ARG A 426 -0.35 -3.10 4.35
CA ARG A 426 0.83 -3.89 4.73
C ARG A 426 2.00 -2.96 5.04
N THR A 427 2.52 -3.08 6.26
CA THR A 427 3.73 -2.43 6.74
C THR A 427 4.78 -3.47 7.08
N GLN A 428 6.05 -3.08 7.00
CA GLN A 428 7.18 -3.87 7.48
C GLN A 428 8.16 -2.93 8.15
N VAL A 429 8.39 -3.12 9.45
CA VAL A 429 9.33 -2.34 10.25
C VAL A 429 10.58 -3.16 10.45
N PHE A 430 11.73 -2.57 10.17
CA PHE A 430 13.04 -3.14 10.46
C PHE A 430 13.48 -2.74 11.87
N ASP A 431 14.58 -3.33 12.34
CA ASP A 431 15.16 -2.94 13.63
C ASP A 431 15.82 -1.55 13.53
N ILE A 432 16.13 -0.95 14.69
CA ILE A 432 16.87 0.33 14.75
C ILE A 432 18.24 0.13 14.09
N SER A 433 18.54 0.97 13.12
CA SER A 433 19.81 0.96 12.42
C SER A 433 20.97 1.39 13.33
N ARG A 434 22.22 1.20 12.87
CA ARG A 434 23.41 1.66 13.62
C ARG A 434 23.47 3.18 13.78
N LEU A 435 22.71 3.92 12.99
CA LEU A 435 22.58 5.37 13.05
C LEU A 435 21.45 5.84 13.98
N GLY A 436 20.76 4.93 14.69
CA GLY A 436 19.63 5.26 15.55
C GLY A 436 18.28 5.36 14.80
N LEU A 437 18.27 5.22 13.47
CA LEU A 437 17.08 5.40 12.65
C LEU A 437 16.19 4.14 12.61
N VAL A 438 14.88 4.32 12.60
CA VAL A 438 13.91 3.26 12.35
C VAL A 438 13.52 3.29 10.88
N GLU A 439 13.80 2.20 10.18
CA GLU A 439 13.46 2.01 8.78
C GLU A 439 12.20 1.18 8.64
N MET A 440 11.30 1.58 7.75
CA MET A 440 10.10 0.82 7.46
C MET A 440 9.66 0.95 6.00
N THR A 441 8.82 0.03 5.58
CA THR A 441 8.10 0.14 4.31
C THR A 441 6.61 0.02 4.55
N ARG A 442 5.82 0.79 3.80
CA ARG A 442 4.36 0.69 3.74
C ARG A 442 3.93 0.61 2.28
N LYS A 443 3.03 -0.33 1.97
CA LYS A 443 2.56 -0.49 0.59
C LYS A 443 1.85 0.78 0.12
N ASN A 444 2.21 1.31 -1.04
CA ASN A 444 1.46 2.38 -1.73
C ASN A 444 0.14 1.82 -2.23
N VAL A 445 -0.98 2.44 -1.84
CA VAL A 445 -2.34 1.97 -2.20
C VAL A 445 -3.03 2.97 -3.12
N ALA A 446 -2.96 4.28 -2.80
CA ALA A 446 -3.59 5.35 -3.56
C ALA A 446 -2.70 6.60 -3.57
N ALA A 447 -3.14 7.66 -4.22
CA ALA A 447 -2.59 8.99 -4.03
C ALA A 447 -2.81 9.42 -2.58
N GLY A 448 -1.78 9.98 -1.95
CA GLY A 448 -1.86 10.43 -0.56
C GLY A 448 -2.76 11.64 -0.37
N LEU A 449 -3.05 11.97 0.90
CA LEU A 449 -3.88 13.13 1.23
C LEU A 449 -3.28 14.44 0.70
N ILE A 450 -1.96 14.61 0.82
CA ILE A 450 -1.27 15.82 0.35
C ILE A 450 -1.39 15.95 -1.16
N GLU A 451 -1.16 14.88 -1.92
CA GLU A 451 -1.27 14.88 -3.39
C GLU A 451 -2.69 15.16 -3.87
N SER A 452 -3.68 14.87 -3.02
CA SER A 452 -5.09 15.13 -3.32
C SER A 452 -5.51 16.58 -3.14
N PHE A 453 -4.76 17.36 -2.35
CA PHE A 453 -5.08 18.73 -1.97
C PHE A 453 -3.98 19.74 -2.36
N SER A 454 -2.99 19.34 -3.15
CA SER A 454 -1.88 20.22 -3.55
C SER A 454 -1.45 19.97 -4.99
N ASP A 455 -0.93 21.03 -5.60
CA ASP A 455 -0.24 20.99 -6.87
C ASP A 455 1.25 21.25 -6.66
N GLU A 456 2.08 20.83 -7.61
CA GLU A 456 3.52 21.11 -7.56
C GLU A 456 3.77 22.61 -7.72
N CYS A 457 4.64 23.15 -6.88
CA CYS A 457 4.97 24.58 -6.91
C CYS A 457 5.79 24.92 -8.16
N GLU A 458 5.23 25.73 -9.07
CA GLU A 458 5.88 26.17 -10.33
C GLU A 458 7.19 26.93 -10.11
N LYS A 459 7.34 27.64 -8.96
CA LYS A 459 8.54 28.44 -8.68
C LYS A 459 9.75 27.60 -8.26
N CYS A 460 9.56 26.50 -7.58
CA CYS A 460 10.66 25.68 -7.07
C CYS A 460 10.64 24.23 -7.57
N ASN A 461 9.64 23.83 -8.36
CA ASN A 461 9.45 22.48 -8.89
C ASN A 461 9.63 21.43 -7.78
N GLY A 462 8.94 21.62 -6.65
CA GLY A 462 9.01 20.73 -5.47
C GLY A 462 10.27 20.83 -4.60
N ARG A 463 11.26 21.67 -4.96
CA ARG A 463 12.53 21.77 -4.19
C ARG A 463 12.40 22.47 -2.84
N GLY A 464 11.37 23.29 -2.63
CA GLY A 464 11.22 24.10 -1.41
C GLY A 464 12.14 25.31 -1.30
N LEU A 465 13.02 25.53 -2.30
CA LEU A 465 13.98 26.62 -2.38
C LEU A 465 13.89 27.30 -3.74
N ILE A 466 14.02 28.61 -3.75
CA ILE A 466 14.17 29.42 -4.96
C ILE A 466 15.67 29.69 -5.13
N ILE A 467 16.22 29.23 -6.26
CA ILE A 467 17.61 29.49 -6.60
C ILE A 467 17.67 30.90 -7.16
N ASN A 468 18.44 31.78 -6.52
CA ASN A 468 18.72 33.10 -7.05
C ASN A 468 19.65 32.96 -8.24
N ASP A 469 19.39 33.75 -9.29
CA ASP A 469 20.29 33.80 -10.44
C ASP A 469 21.58 34.54 -10.03
N ILE A 470 22.61 33.77 -9.71
CA ILE A 470 23.92 34.28 -9.31
C ILE A 470 24.79 34.68 -10.52
N PHE A 471 24.32 34.41 -11.74
CA PHE A 471 25.06 34.71 -12.97
C PHE A 471 24.41 35.84 -13.78
N SER A 472 23.22 36.33 -13.43
CA SER A 472 22.69 37.54 -13.98
C SER A 472 23.55 38.71 -13.49
N ASN A 473 24.47 39.20 -14.32
CA ASN A 473 25.05 40.50 -14.14
C ASN A 473 23.92 41.55 -14.19
N LYS A 474 23.28 41.82 -13.11
CA LYS A 474 22.63 43.08 -12.87
C LYS A 474 23.76 44.00 -12.50
N THR A 475 24.05 44.97 -13.27
CA THR A 475 23.38 46.20 -13.55
C THR A 475 24.09 46.81 -14.78
N ILE A 476 23.48 46.80 -15.94
CA ILE A 476 23.62 47.96 -16.79
C ILE A 476 22.53 48.90 -16.27
N ASP A 477 22.95 49.94 -15.58
CA ASP A 477 22.11 51.04 -15.14
C ASP A 477 21.37 51.57 -16.36
N GLU A 478 20.07 51.30 -16.47
CA GLU A 478 19.17 51.99 -17.43
C GLU A 478 19.04 53.48 -17.10
N GLY A 479 19.76 53.99 -16.08
CA GLY A 479 19.83 55.41 -15.71
C GLY A 479 20.81 56.27 -16.47
N LEU A 480 21.63 55.71 -17.36
CA LEU A 480 22.69 56.47 -18.08
C LEU A 480 22.37 56.70 -19.57
N LEU A 481 21.23 56.26 -20.09
CA LEU A 481 20.86 56.50 -21.49
C LEU A 481 19.81 57.60 -21.69
N GLU A 482 19.35 58.27 -20.65
CA GLU A 482 18.41 59.42 -20.77
C GLU A 482 19.06 60.80 -20.63
N SER A 483 20.40 60.91 -20.52
CA SER A 483 21.05 62.23 -20.35
C SER A 483 21.82 62.78 -21.55
N GLU A 484 21.74 62.15 -22.73
CA GLU A 484 22.38 62.65 -23.95
C GLU A 484 21.46 62.99 -25.13
N ALA A 485 20.17 63.20 -24.88
CA ALA A 485 19.24 63.59 -25.96
C ALA A 485 18.57 64.96 -25.68
N VAL A 486 19.30 65.94 -25.11
CA VAL A 486 18.89 67.35 -25.12
C VAL A 486 20.16 68.20 -25.31
N VAL A 487 20.68 68.33 -26.54
CA VAL A 487 21.34 69.51 -27.12
C VAL A 487 21.40 69.32 -28.65
N GLU A 488 20.55 69.94 -29.34
CA GLU A 488 20.50 70.71 -30.62
C GLU A 488 19.15 70.59 -31.29
#